data_69b7c3dbe85b6c83ba452677d4d2c2d6
#
_entry.id   69b7c3dbe85b6c83ba452677d4d2c2d6
#
_cell.length_a   1.000
_cell.length_b   1.000
_cell.length_c   1.000
_cell.angle_alpha   90.00
_cell.angle_beta   90.00
_cell.angle_gamma   90.00
#
_symmetry.space_group_name_H-M   'P 1'
#
loop_
_entity.id
_entity.type
_entity.pdbx_description
1 polymer ?
#
loop_
_entity_poly.entity_id
_entity_poly.type
_entity_poly.pdbx_seq_one_letter_code
_entity_poly.pdbx_strand_id
1 'polypeptide(L)'
;MVVGPPALRELVDLAGYRFGAGGEPPEAEVAPIRERLPVASPQEAAVLGNRDLFGGLATTAMLPGMEQICAQWRPDVVLRDPCEYASAVVAPALGIPTAQVAISLAVTEAGSITAAAPALQRHRTGLVDEIRASPYLTAFPVSLDPSSFPTTVRFHEPGTPNRTPVRDWWAGSDAPLVYLTFGTVLGHMSIAAGVYRTALKAMERQDVRVLLTVGRRFDRTTLGPIPPNVHVEAWVDQRDVLAEADLVVCHGGSGTAFGALAAGLPLVVVPLFADQFDNGRRVADASAGLTVETGQGDALSRRQVVGDEDAPRIAEAIQTVLATTSFRRHARRIAAEMAATPTVDDVLDTVLLGGVD
;
A
#
# COMPACT_ATOMS: atom_id res chain seq x y z
N MET A 1 6.51 8.02 -19.40
CA MET A 1 7.84 7.57 -18.89
C MET A 1 7.76 7.44 -17.38
N VAL A 2 8.37 6.41 -16.81
CA VAL A 2 8.52 6.26 -15.34
C VAL A 2 9.94 6.63 -14.97
N VAL A 3 10.10 7.52 -13.99
CA VAL A 3 11.41 7.95 -13.47
C VAL A 3 11.56 7.41 -12.04
N GLY A 4 12.70 6.81 -11.76
CA GLY A 4 12.97 6.25 -10.44
C GLY A 4 14.41 5.76 -10.28
N PRO A 5 14.74 5.17 -9.11
CA PRO A 5 16.05 4.59 -8.89
C PRO A 5 16.33 3.44 -9.87
N PRO A 6 17.60 3.19 -10.22
CA PRO A 6 17.98 2.18 -11.21
C PRO A 6 17.40 0.78 -10.95
N ALA A 7 17.16 0.43 -9.69
CA ALA A 7 16.56 -0.84 -9.30
C ALA A 7 15.14 -1.09 -9.83
N LEU A 8 14.40 -0.03 -10.22
CA LEU A 8 13.04 -0.16 -10.78
C LEU A 8 13.04 -0.46 -12.29
N ARG A 9 14.17 -0.34 -13.00
CA ARG A 9 14.25 -0.47 -14.46
C ARG A 9 13.57 -1.74 -14.97
N GLU A 10 13.94 -2.89 -14.42
CA GLU A 10 13.42 -4.18 -14.89
C GLU A 10 11.89 -4.27 -14.77
N LEU A 11 11.33 -3.78 -13.67
CA LEU A 11 9.87 -3.77 -13.45
C LEU A 11 9.16 -2.83 -14.43
N VAL A 12 9.74 -1.67 -14.69
CA VAL A 12 9.17 -0.68 -15.62
C VAL A 12 9.23 -1.19 -17.06
N ASP A 13 10.36 -1.80 -17.45
CA ASP A 13 10.53 -2.38 -18.79
C ASP A 13 9.58 -3.57 -19.00
N LEU A 14 9.39 -4.44 -17.99
CA LEU A 14 8.41 -5.53 -18.01
C LEU A 14 6.97 -5.04 -18.13
N ALA A 15 6.67 -3.89 -17.56
CA ALA A 15 5.37 -3.25 -17.68
C ALA A 15 5.17 -2.51 -19.03
N GLY A 16 6.18 -2.49 -19.90
CA GLY A 16 6.11 -1.88 -21.22
C GLY A 16 6.27 -0.36 -21.24
N TYR A 17 6.73 0.24 -20.14
CA TYR A 17 6.94 1.68 -20.05
C TYR A 17 8.39 2.09 -20.29
N ARG A 18 8.58 3.31 -20.80
CA ARG A 18 9.93 3.90 -20.90
C ARG A 18 10.43 4.23 -19.50
N PHE A 19 11.68 3.85 -19.21
CA PHE A 19 12.33 4.15 -17.94
C PHE A 19 13.30 5.33 -18.09
N GLY A 20 13.23 6.29 -17.14
CA GLY A 20 14.19 7.34 -16.92
C GLY A 20 14.97 7.07 -15.62
N ALA A 21 16.30 7.04 -15.70
CA ALA A 21 17.11 6.84 -14.51
C ALA A 21 17.15 8.11 -13.67
N GLY A 22 16.61 8.05 -12.46
CA GLY A 22 16.90 8.97 -11.37
C GLY A 22 18.20 8.56 -10.67
N GLY A 23 18.52 9.29 -9.60
CA GLY A 23 19.65 8.90 -8.74
C GLY A 23 19.20 7.95 -7.61
N GLU A 24 20.19 7.33 -6.99
CA GLU A 24 20.01 6.51 -5.80
C GLU A 24 21.03 6.93 -4.74
N PRO A 25 20.62 7.11 -3.46
CA PRO A 25 21.55 7.51 -2.42
C PRO A 25 22.61 6.42 -2.18
N PRO A 26 23.85 6.79 -1.79
CA PRO A 26 24.88 5.82 -1.47
C PRO A 26 24.44 4.86 -0.37
N GLU A 27 24.67 3.56 -0.55
CA GLU A 27 24.31 2.54 0.43
C GLU A 27 24.92 2.81 1.81
N ALA A 28 26.14 3.34 1.86
CA ALA A 28 26.81 3.70 3.12
C ALA A 28 26.07 4.76 3.95
N GLU A 29 25.25 5.61 3.31
CA GLU A 29 24.43 6.63 3.98
C GLU A 29 23.06 6.08 4.36
N VAL A 30 22.53 5.13 3.59
CA VAL A 30 21.22 4.50 3.82
C VAL A 30 21.28 3.40 4.89
N ALA A 31 22.36 2.61 4.93
CA ALA A 31 22.51 1.47 5.83
C ALA A 31 22.27 1.82 7.31
N PRO A 32 22.83 2.93 7.88
CA PRO A 32 22.57 3.31 9.27
C PRO A 32 21.11 3.62 9.55
N ILE A 33 20.38 4.20 8.58
CA ILE A 33 18.95 4.47 8.70
C ILE A 33 18.17 3.15 8.72
N ARG A 34 18.49 2.24 7.79
CA ARG A 34 17.85 0.93 7.65
C ARG A 34 18.03 0.07 8.91
N GLU A 35 19.20 0.12 9.54
CA GLU A 35 19.47 -0.61 10.79
C GLU A 35 18.69 -0.07 11.98
N ARG A 36 18.46 1.23 12.04
CA ARG A 36 17.75 1.89 13.13
C ARG A 36 16.23 1.81 13.01
N LEU A 37 15.69 1.89 11.78
CA LEU A 37 14.24 1.87 11.53
C LEU A 37 13.50 0.73 12.25
N PRO A 38 14.04 -0.52 12.29
CA PRO A 38 13.38 -1.63 12.96
C PRO A 38 13.19 -1.48 14.47
N VAL A 39 13.96 -0.67 15.14
CA VAL A 39 13.95 -0.50 16.62
C VAL A 39 13.55 0.92 17.05
N ALA A 40 13.28 1.80 16.08
CA ALA A 40 12.94 3.18 16.34
C ALA A 40 11.51 3.32 16.87
N SER A 41 11.28 4.29 17.74
CA SER A 41 9.93 4.77 18.07
C SER A 41 9.23 5.34 16.83
N PRO A 42 7.88 5.46 16.81
CA PRO A 42 7.16 6.02 15.66
C PRO A 42 7.65 7.40 15.24
N GLN A 43 7.97 8.26 16.20
CA GLN A 43 8.50 9.60 15.92
C GLN A 43 9.90 9.54 15.30
N GLU A 44 10.78 8.69 15.84
CA GLU A 44 12.12 8.49 15.27
C GLU A 44 12.04 7.84 13.88
N ALA A 45 11.15 6.88 13.67
CA ALA A 45 10.93 6.25 12.38
C ALA A 45 10.43 7.27 11.34
N ALA A 46 9.51 8.17 11.71
CA ALA A 46 9.07 9.26 10.85
C ALA A 46 10.22 10.22 10.49
N VAL A 47 11.09 10.54 11.46
CA VAL A 47 12.27 11.36 11.22
C VAL A 47 13.26 10.66 10.30
N LEU A 48 13.62 9.42 10.60
CA LEU A 48 14.59 8.64 9.81
C LEU A 48 14.07 8.37 8.40
N GLY A 49 12.80 7.98 8.26
CA GLY A 49 12.20 7.67 6.96
C GLY A 49 11.89 8.92 6.16
N ASN A 50 11.04 9.81 6.71
CA ASN A 50 10.52 10.91 5.92
C ASN A 50 11.49 12.10 5.81
N ARG A 51 12.16 12.48 6.91
CA ARG A 51 13.10 13.60 6.86
C ARG A 51 14.45 13.23 6.27
N ASP A 52 15.08 12.18 6.84
CA ASP A 52 16.48 11.90 6.52
C ASP A 52 16.61 11.09 5.23
N LEU A 53 15.80 10.04 5.05
CA LEU A 53 15.85 9.22 3.84
C LEU A 53 15.12 9.89 2.67
N PHE A 54 13.77 10.02 2.72
CA PHE A 54 13.02 10.48 1.56
C PHE A 54 13.22 11.96 1.26
N GLY A 55 13.01 12.85 2.25
CA GLY A 55 13.18 14.30 2.07
C GLY A 55 14.64 14.76 1.94
N GLY A 56 15.59 13.95 2.44
CA GLY A 56 17.02 14.25 2.41
C GLY A 56 17.77 13.49 1.33
N LEU A 57 18.23 12.29 1.68
CA LEU A 57 19.17 11.52 0.84
C LEU A 57 18.58 11.16 -0.52
N ALA A 58 17.36 10.61 -0.57
CA ALA A 58 16.73 10.18 -1.81
C ALA A 58 16.42 11.38 -2.72
N THR A 59 15.87 12.46 -2.16
CA THR A 59 15.62 13.70 -2.93
C THR A 59 16.91 14.24 -3.53
N THR A 60 17.97 14.37 -2.72
CA THR A 60 19.26 14.89 -3.19
C THR A 60 19.85 14.03 -4.30
N ALA A 61 19.78 12.70 -4.18
CA ALA A 61 20.30 11.77 -5.18
C ALA A 61 19.50 11.81 -6.49
N MET A 62 18.17 12.02 -6.42
CA MET A 62 17.29 12.04 -7.58
C MET A 62 17.35 13.36 -8.36
N LEU A 63 17.68 14.49 -7.73
CA LEU A 63 17.64 15.82 -8.35
C LEU A 63 18.34 15.91 -9.69
N PRO A 64 19.62 15.50 -9.87
CA PRO A 64 20.34 15.66 -11.14
C PRO A 64 19.65 14.92 -12.30
N GLY A 65 19.20 13.68 -12.05
CA GLY A 65 18.47 12.90 -13.05
C GLY A 65 17.13 13.51 -13.40
N MET A 66 16.40 14.01 -12.41
CA MET A 66 15.09 14.66 -12.60
C MET A 66 15.24 15.96 -13.40
N GLU A 67 16.22 16.82 -13.07
CA GLU A 67 16.55 18.04 -13.82
C GLU A 67 16.83 17.73 -15.29
N GLN A 68 17.70 16.76 -15.55
CA GLN A 68 18.04 16.37 -16.92
C GLN A 68 16.81 15.86 -17.70
N ILE A 69 15.99 14.99 -17.09
CA ILE A 69 14.82 14.41 -17.74
C ILE A 69 13.77 15.49 -18.02
N CYS A 70 13.43 16.32 -17.05
CA CYS A 70 12.45 17.39 -17.23
C CYS A 70 12.89 18.43 -18.27
N ALA A 71 14.18 18.79 -18.31
CA ALA A 71 14.71 19.71 -19.30
C ALA A 71 14.72 19.17 -20.72
N GLN A 72 15.06 17.87 -20.89
CA GLN A 72 15.18 17.24 -22.20
C GLN A 72 13.84 16.75 -22.76
N TRP A 73 13.01 16.14 -21.92
CA TRP A 73 11.76 15.52 -22.35
C TRP A 73 10.56 16.46 -22.27
N ARG A 74 10.59 17.44 -21.36
CA ARG A 74 9.53 18.43 -21.13
C ARG A 74 8.15 17.78 -21.03
N PRO A 75 7.87 17.03 -19.97
CA PRO A 75 6.54 16.43 -19.78
C PRO A 75 5.47 17.51 -19.61
N ASP A 76 4.25 17.23 -20.06
CA ASP A 76 3.09 18.11 -19.87
C ASP A 76 2.65 18.15 -18.41
N VAL A 77 2.85 17.05 -17.67
CA VAL A 77 2.57 16.92 -16.24
C VAL A 77 3.51 15.89 -15.60
N VAL A 78 3.80 16.08 -14.32
CA VAL A 78 4.50 15.08 -13.50
C VAL A 78 3.56 14.57 -12.42
N LEU A 79 3.26 13.27 -12.48
CA LEU A 79 2.60 12.54 -11.41
C LEU A 79 3.65 11.92 -10.53
N ARG A 80 3.60 12.18 -9.23
CA ARG A 80 4.62 11.73 -8.29
C ARG A 80 4.07 10.89 -7.14
N ASP A 81 4.87 9.99 -6.65
CA ASP A 81 4.70 9.37 -5.34
C ASP A 81 4.76 10.46 -4.25
N PRO A 82 3.93 10.42 -3.19
CA PRO A 82 3.91 11.45 -2.14
C PRO A 82 5.25 11.63 -1.42
N CYS A 83 6.09 10.59 -1.35
CA CYS A 83 7.40 10.63 -0.72
C CYS A 83 8.56 10.84 -1.72
N GLU A 84 8.27 10.98 -3.02
CA GLU A 84 9.24 11.41 -4.03
C GLU A 84 9.20 12.94 -4.15
N TYR A 85 10.25 13.62 -3.71
CA TYR A 85 10.26 15.08 -3.62
C TYR A 85 11.15 15.77 -4.66
N ALA A 86 12.01 15.06 -5.37
CA ALA A 86 12.88 15.68 -6.37
C ALA A 86 12.06 16.29 -7.52
N SER A 87 11.00 15.62 -7.96
CA SER A 87 10.11 16.15 -8.98
C SER A 87 9.33 17.39 -8.47
N ALA A 88 8.95 17.42 -7.19
CA ALA A 88 8.31 18.59 -6.60
C ALA A 88 9.23 19.81 -6.52
N VAL A 89 10.55 19.61 -6.45
CA VAL A 89 11.55 20.68 -6.54
C VAL A 89 11.70 21.16 -7.98
N VAL A 90 11.89 20.22 -8.91
CA VAL A 90 12.35 20.49 -10.29
C VAL A 90 11.21 20.94 -11.20
N ALA A 91 10.10 20.20 -11.24
CA ALA A 91 9.06 20.41 -12.25
C ALA A 91 8.41 21.80 -12.15
N PRO A 92 7.99 22.31 -10.97
CA PRO A 92 7.44 23.65 -10.86
C PRO A 92 8.45 24.75 -11.23
N ALA A 93 9.75 24.55 -10.96
CA ALA A 93 10.80 25.50 -11.34
C ALA A 93 10.95 25.62 -12.88
N LEU A 94 10.52 24.61 -13.61
CA LEU A 94 10.49 24.59 -15.09
C LEU A 94 9.09 24.91 -15.65
N GLY A 95 8.13 25.29 -14.81
CA GLY A 95 6.76 25.57 -15.21
C GLY A 95 5.95 24.31 -15.59
N ILE A 96 6.38 23.14 -15.13
CA ILE A 96 5.69 21.87 -15.41
C ILE A 96 4.73 21.57 -14.25
N PRO A 97 3.43 21.39 -14.52
CA PRO A 97 2.44 21.03 -13.50
C PRO A 97 2.79 19.71 -12.80
N THR A 98 2.46 19.63 -11.50
CA THR A 98 2.67 18.40 -10.72
C THR A 98 1.40 18.01 -9.97
N ALA A 99 1.18 16.70 -9.81
CA ALA A 99 0.16 16.17 -8.92
C ALA A 99 0.72 15.01 -8.09
N GLN A 100 0.23 14.84 -6.87
CA GLN A 100 0.56 13.73 -5.99
C GLN A 100 -0.43 12.59 -6.23
N VAL A 101 0.05 11.36 -6.29
CA VAL A 101 -0.81 10.16 -6.39
C VAL A 101 -0.70 9.39 -5.09
N ALA A 102 -1.78 9.29 -4.35
CA ALA A 102 -1.85 8.66 -3.03
C ALA A 102 -1.44 7.19 -3.06
N ILE A 103 -0.63 6.79 -2.10
CA ILE A 103 -0.27 5.40 -1.81
C ILE A 103 -0.70 4.96 -0.41
N SER A 104 -1.07 5.92 0.44
CA SER A 104 -1.56 5.71 1.80
C SER A 104 -2.67 6.71 2.13
N LEU A 105 -3.21 6.65 3.36
CA LEU A 105 -4.21 7.62 3.84
C LEU A 105 -3.67 9.06 3.80
N ALA A 106 -4.48 10.01 3.42
CA ALA A 106 -4.12 11.42 3.33
C ALA A 106 -3.52 11.97 4.63
N VAL A 107 -4.01 11.52 5.79
CA VAL A 107 -3.46 11.90 7.10
C VAL A 107 -2.02 11.41 7.28
N THR A 108 -1.71 10.21 6.82
CA THR A 108 -0.36 9.64 6.85
C THR A 108 0.58 10.42 5.95
N GLU A 109 0.16 10.71 4.73
CA GLU A 109 0.97 11.45 3.75
C GLU A 109 1.19 12.91 4.15
N ALA A 110 0.16 13.58 4.69
CA ALA A 110 0.32 14.92 5.26
C ALA A 110 1.30 14.92 6.45
N GLY A 111 1.29 13.86 7.27
CA GLY A 111 2.27 13.64 8.33
C GLY A 111 3.68 13.44 7.79
N SER A 112 3.84 12.68 6.70
CA SER A 112 5.12 12.44 6.02
C SER A 112 5.72 13.74 5.48
N ILE A 113 4.92 14.58 4.83
CA ILE A 113 5.34 15.92 4.36
C ILE A 113 5.77 16.79 5.54
N THR A 114 5.01 16.75 6.66
CA THR A 114 5.35 17.51 7.87
C THR A 114 6.71 17.08 8.44
N ALA A 115 6.96 15.78 8.52
CA ALA A 115 8.23 15.24 9.00
C ALA A 115 9.40 15.56 8.05
N ALA A 116 9.15 15.54 6.73
CA ALA A 116 10.14 15.89 5.71
C ALA A 116 10.45 17.40 5.61
N ALA A 117 9.56 18.27 6.11
CA ALA A 117 9.63 19.72 5.93
C ALA A 117 11.01 20.35 6.21
N PRO A 118 11.74 20.00 7.31
CA PRO A 118 13.07 20.57 7.55
C PRO A 118 14.11 20.23 6.48
N ALA A 119 13.97 19.06 5.82
CA ALA A 119 14.84 18.68 4.71
C ALA A 119 14.42 19.41 3.42
N LEU A 120 13.13 19.46 3.13
CA LEU A 120 12.58 20.08 1.92
C LEU A 120 12.84 21.59 1.84
N GLN A 121 12.72 22.29 2.97
CA GLN A 121 12.99 23.74 3.05
C GLN A 121 14.44 24.11 2.71
N ARG A 122 15.39 23.16 2.81
CA ARG A 122 16.78 23.39 2.37
C ARG A 122 16.92 23.49 0.85
N HIS A 123 16.02 22.86 0.10
CA HIS A 123 16.01 22.94 -1.35
C HIS A 123 15.38 24.25 -1.84
N ARG A 124 14.24 24.64 -1.26
CA ARG A 124 13.55 25.89 -1.61
C ARG A 124 12.57 26.30 -0.49
N THR A 125 12.62 27.60 -0.14
CA THR A 125 11.63 28.20 0.77
C THR A 125 10.24 28.14 0.13
N GLY A 126 9.21 27.78 0.91
CA GLY A 126 7.83 27.66 0.43
C GLY A 126 7.49 26.32 -0.25
N LEU A 127 8.48 25.44 -0.49
CA LEU A 127 8.28 24.16 -1.17
C LEU A 127 7.21 23.28 -0.47
N VAL A 128 7.20 23.25 0.85
CA VAL A 128 6.23 22.44 1.64
C VAL A 128 4.80 22.90 1.38
N ASP A 129 4.57 24.20 1.32
CA ASP A 129 3.24 24.78 1.08
C ASP A 129 2.79 24.51 -0.36
N GLU A 130 3.70 24.60 -1.33
CA GLU A 130 3.43 24.23 -2.71
C GLU A 130 3.09 22.75 -2.87
N ILE A 131 3.84 21.86 -2.20
CA ILE A 131 3.55 20.43 -2.20
C ILE A 131 2.14 20.17 -1.64
N ARG A 132 1.78 20.82 -0.55
CA ARG A 132 0.45 20.67 0.06
C ARG A 132 -0.68 21.23 -0.80
N ALA A 133 -0.40 22.29 -1.55
CA ALA A 133 -1.38 22.93 -2.44
C ALA A 133 -1.52 22.20 -3.79
N SER A 134 -0.54 21.36 -4.17
CA SER A 134 -0.62 20.63 -5.43
C SER A 134 -1.79 19.62 -5.43
N PRO A 135 -2.39 19.33 -6.59
CA PRO A 135 -3.46 18.33 -6.70
C PRO A 135 -3.07 17.00 -6.05
N TYR A 136 -3.98 16.46 -5.25
CA TYR A 136 -3.83 15.19 -4.54
C TYR A 136 -4.83 14.19 -5.11
N LEU A 137 -4.32 13.24 -5.89
CA LEU A 137 -5.12 12.22 -6.57
C LEU A 137 -5.18 10.97 -5.70
N THR A 138 -6.37 10.48 -5.37
CA THR A 138 -6.52 9.31 -4.51
C THR A 138 -7.65 8.39 -4.97
N ALA A 139 -7.39 7.07 -4.90
CA ALA A 139 -8.43 6.06 -5.10
C ALA A 139 -9.19 5.71 -3.81
N PHE A 140 -8.83 6.32 -2.66
CA PHE A 140 -9.46 5.98 -1.38
C PHE A 140 -10.79 6.75 -1.20
N PRO A 141 -11.84 6.08 -0.66
CA PRO A 141 -13.16 6.70 -0.52
C PRO A 141 -13.17 7.75 0.59
N VAL A 142 -13.98 8.80 0.43
CA VAL A 142 -14.06 9.89 1.40
C VAL A 142 -14.53 9.42 2.78
N SER A 143 -15.37 8.39 2.83
CA SER A 143 -15.87 7.80 4.10
C SER A 143 -14.77 7.19 4.97
N LEU A 144 -13.66 6.74 4.37
CA LEU A 144 -12.52 6.14 5.07
C LEU A 144 -11.32 7.08 5.17
N ASP A 145 -11.16 7.96 4.19
CA ASP A 145 -10.01 8.85 4.07
C ASP A 145 -10.44 10.31 3.81
N PRO A 146 -10.96 11.02 4.83
CA PRO A 146 -11.19 12.45 4.71
C PRO A 146 -9.85 13.17 4.54
N SER A 147 -9.62 13.74 3.35
CA SER A 147 -8.38 14.42 3.01
C SER A 147 -8.33 15.83 3.57
N SER A 148 -7.14 16.24 4.04
CA SER A 148 -6.82 17.63 4.40
C SER A 148 -6.13 18.42 3.29
N PHE A 149 -5.83 17.77 2.15
CA PHE A 149 -5.26 18.46 0.99
C PHE A 149 -6.35 19.31 0.32
N PRO A 150 -6.07 20.59 0.03
CA PRO A 150 -7.09 21.53 -0.45
C PRO A 150 -7.65 21.13 -1.82
N THR A 151 -6.84 20.54 -2.69
CA THR A 151 -7.25 20.07 -4.01
C THR A 151 -7.16 18.54 -4.06
N THR A 152 -8.18 17.88 -3.50
CA THR A 152 -8.28 16.41 -3.52
C THR A 152 -9.20 15.95 -4.64
N VAL A 153 -8.66 15.18 -5.56
CA VAL A 153 -9.41 14.55 -6.67
C VAL A 153 -9.43 13.05 -6.46
N ARG A 154 -10.65 12.47 -6.46
CA ARG A 154 -10.83 11.03 -6.28
C ARG A 154 -11.10 10.36 -7.61
N PHE A 155 -10.55 9.16 -7.76
CA PHE A 155 -10.73 8.35 -8.94
C PHE A 155 -10.89 6.87 -8.59
N HIS A 156 -11.37 6.08 -9.54
CA HIS A 156 -11.29 4.63 -9.46
C HIS A 156 -10.57 4.05 -10.67
N GLU A 157 -9.93 2.90 -10.47
CA GLU A 157 -9.40 2.10 -11.57
C GLU A 157 -10.55 1.32 -12.20
N PRO A 158 -10.77 1.43 -13.51
CA PRO A 158 -11.79 0.63 -14.17
C PRO A 158 -11.47 -0.86 -14.02
N GLY A 159 -12.50 -1.66 -13.80
CA GLY A 159 -12.34 -3.11 -13.69
C GLY A 159 -11.69 -3.72 -14.94
N THR A 160 -10.80 -4.67 -14.76
CA THR A 160 -10.10 -5.35 -15.86
C THR A 160 -11.07 -6.26 -16.60
N PRO A 161 -11.28 -6.08 -17.92
CA PRO A 161 -12.24 -6.89 -18.67
C PRO A 161 -11.83 -8.36 -18.84
N ASN A 162 -10.54 -8.66 -18.82
CA ASN A 162 -9.98 -10.00 -18.96
C ASN A 162 -9.43 -10.47 -17.61
N ARG A 163 -10.25 -11.24 -16.86
CA ARG A 163 -9.83 -11.89 -15.61
C ARG A 163 -9.43 -13.34 -15.89
N THR A 164 -8.38 -13.78 -15.24
CA THR A 164 -8.02 -15.20 -15.22
C THR A 164 -8.72 -15.84 -14.02
N PRO A 165 -9.61 -16.82 -14.23
CA PRO A 165 -10.24 -17.52 -13.11
C PRO A 165 -9.20 -18.14 -12.18
N VAL A 166 -9.49 -18.07 -10.89
CA VAL A 166 -8.65 -18.75 -9.89
C VAL A 166 -8.68 -20.25 -10.14
N ARG A 167 -7.50 -20.86 -10.21
CA ARG A 167 -7.41 -22.30 -10.42
C ARG A 167 -8.08 -23.04 -9.26
N ASP A 168 -8.85 -24.07 -9.58
CA ASP A 168 -9.41 -24.95 -8.56
C ASP A 168 -8.35 -25.92 -8.01
N TRP A 169 -7.80 -25.56 -6.85
CA TRP A 169 -6.87 -26.42 -6.10
C TRP A 169 -7.57 -27.30 -5.06
N TRP A 170 -8.88 -27.12 -4.88
CA TRP A 170 -9.66 -27.76 -3.79
C TRP A 170 -10.70 -28.76 -4.30
N ALA A 171 -10.51 -29.26 -5.53
CA ALA A 171 -11.31 -30.34 -6.12
C ALA A 171 -12.83 -30.08 -6.09
N GLY A 172 -13.27 -28.88 -6.42
CA GLY A 172 -14.70 -28.52 -6.50
C GLY A 172 -15.37 -28.26 -5.15
N SER A 173 -14.59 -27.93 -4.11
CA SER A 173 -15.18 -27.51 -2.84
C SER A 173 -15.91 -26.19 -2.99
N ASP A 174 -17.13 -26.09 -2.45
CA ASP A 174 -17.96 -24.88 -2.39
C ASP A 174 -17.73 -24.03 -1.12
N ALA A 175 -16.78 -24.42 -0.26
CA ALA A 175 -16.44 -23.66 0.93
C ALA A 175 -15.99 -22.23 0.58
N PRO A 176 -16.21 -21.23 1.45
CA PRO A 176 -15.78 -19.84 1.19
C PRO A 176 -14.29 -19.74 0.84
N LEU A 177 -13.94 -18.89 -0.14
CA LEU A 177 -12.56 -18.64 -0.52
C LEU A 177 -12.00 -17.47 0.30
N VAL A 178 -10.97 -17.74 1.08
CA VAL A 178 -10.20 -16.75 1.84
C VAL A 178 -8.92 -16.44 1.10
N TYR A 179 -8.73 -15.19 0.70
CA TYR A 179 -7.45 -14.71 0.20
C TYR A 179 -6.59 -14.23 1.37
N LEU A 180 -5.48 -14.92 1.62
CA LEU A 180 -4.55 -14.63 2.71
C LEU A 180 -3.26 -14.04 2.14
N THR A 181 -2.91 -12.81 2.51
CA THR A 181 -1.71 -12.14 2.01
C THR A 181 -1.17 -11.09 2.99
N PHE A 182 0.14 -11.04 3.15
CA PHE A 182 0.81 -10.00 3.93
C PHE A 182 1.65 -9.05 3.04
N GLY A 183 1.28 -8.97 1.76
CA GLY A 183 1.91 -8.07 0.78
C GLY A 183 3.30 -8.53 0.33
N THR A 184 3.98 -7.65 -0.40
CA THR A 184 5.27 -7.96 -1.04
C THR A 184 6.47 -7.70 -0.13
N VAL A 185 6.33 -6.85 0.89
CA VAL A 185 7.44 -6.42 1.76
C VAL A 185 7.74 -7.45 2.83
N LEU A 186 6.73 -8.06 3.44
CA LEU A 186 6.92 -9.00 4.56
C LEU A 186 7.86 -10.15 4.18
N GLY A 187 7.73 -10.72 2.98
CA GLY A 187 8.53 -11.87 2.54
C GLY A 187 10.05 -11.67 2.61
N HIS A 188 10.52 -10.42 2.74
CA HIS A 188 11.95 -10.08 2.90
C HIS A 188 12.37 -9.87 4.36
N MET A 189 11.42 -9.87 5.31
CA MET A 189 11.68 -9.59 6.71
C MET A 189 11.94 -10.89 7.50
N SER A 190 12.79 -10.82 8.50
CA SER A 190 13.12 -11.97 9.37
C SER A 190 11.90 -12.53 10.13
N ILE A 191 10.88 -11.70 10.36
CA ILE A 191 9.64 -12.11 11.05
C ILE A 191 8.66 -12.89 10.13
N ALA A 192 8.87 -12.88 8.82
CA ALA A 192 7.92 -13.40 7.84
C ALA A 192 7.48 -14.85 8.13
N ALA A 193 8.45 -15.74 8.34
CA ALA A 193 8.17 -17.15 8.57
C ALA A 193 7.28 -17.39 9.82
N GLY A 194 7.48 -16.60 10.89
CA GLY A 194 6.63 -16.66 12.10
C GLY A 194 5.20 -16.23 11.80
N VAL A 195 5.03 -15.09 11.13
CA VAL A 195 3.71 -14.55 10.77
C VAL A 195 2.95 -15.53 9.87
N TYR A 196 3.59 -16.08 8.83
CA TYR A 196 2.95 -17.05 7.95
C TYR A 196 2.57 -18.34 8.69
N ARG A 197 3.43 -18.89 9.56
CA ARG A 197 3.10 -20.08 10.34
C ARG A 197 1.91 -19.87 11.27
N THR A 198 1.85 -18.71 11.95
CA THR A 198 0.69 -18.36 12.78
C THR A 198 -0.58 -18.25 11.96
N ALA A 199 -0.52 -17.61 10.79
CA ALA A 199 -1.65 -17.52 9.88
C ALA A 199 -2.09 -18.89 9.37
N LEU A 200 -1.17 -19.78 8.98
CA LEU A 200 -1.48 -21.17 8.60
C LEU A 200 -2.16 -21.93 9.73
N LYS A 201 -1.66 -21.78 10.97
CA LYS A 201 -2.26 -22.40 12.15
C LYS A 201 -3.69 -21.91 12.41
N ALA A 202 -3.97 -20.61 12.14
CA ALA A 202 -5.31 -20.05 12.23
C ALA A 202 -6.28 -20.64 11.19
N MET A 203 -5.77 -21.13 10.04
CA MET A 203 -6.56 -21.77 8.99
C MET A 203 -6.83 -23.26 9.24
N GLU A 204 -6.08 -23.89 10.15
CA GLU A 204 -6.35 -25.27 10.53
C GLU A 204 -7.79 -25.42 11.03
N ARG A 205 -8.48 -26.47 10.59
CA ARG A 205 -9.86 -26.80 11.00
C ARG A 205 -10.92 -25.76 10.66
N GLN A 206 -10.60 -24.77 9.79
CA GLN A 206 -11.60 -23.87 9.21
C GLN A 206 -12.25 -24.53 8.00
N ASP A 207 -13.56 -24.44 7.90
CA ASP A 207 -14.29 -24.88 6.70
C ASP A 207 -14.24 -23.79 5.62
N VAL A 208 -13.03 -23.57 5.09
CA VAL A 208 -12.73 -22.57 4.06
C VAL A 208 -11.68 -23.10 3.10
N ARG A 209 -11.66 -22.58 1.88
CA ARG A 209 -10.55 -22.69 0.94
C ARG A 209 -9.64 -21.50 1.13
N VAL A 210 -8.33 -21.69 1.19
CA VAL A 210 -7.39 -20.60 1.43
C VAL A 210 -6.35 -20.50 0.32
N LEU A 211 -6.27 -19.35 -0.33
CA LEU A 211 -5.15 -19.01 -1.20
C LEU A 211 -4.20 -18.09 -0.45
N LEU A 212 -3.02 -18.60 -0.10
CA LEU A 212 -1.96 -17.82 0.55
C LEU A 212 -0.94 -17.36 -0.49
N THR A 213 -0.62 -16.06 -0.50
CA THR A 213 0.52 -15.53 -1.25
C THR A 213 1.63 -15.05 -0.32
N VAL A 214 2.89 -15.49 -0.60
CA VAL A 214 4.04 -15.28 0.29
C VAL A 214 5.11 -14.33 -0.28
N GLY A 215 4.95 -13.90 -1.54
CA GLY A 215 5.96 -13.11 -2.25
C GLY A 215 6.98 -13.97 -2.99
N ARG A 216 7.50 -13.46 -4.12
CA ARG A 216 8.39 -14.20 -5.04
C ARG A 216 9.75 -14.59 -4.45
N ARG A 217 10.20 -13.88 -3.40
CA ARG A 217 11.52 -14.07 -2.77
C ARG A 217 11.45 -14.79 -1.43
N PHE A 218 10.25 -15.18 -0.96
CA PHE A 218 10.11 -15.87 0.30
C PHE A 218 10.50 -17.35 0.17
N ASP A 219 11.27 -17.84 1.13
CA ASP A 219 11.62 -19.28 1.19
C ASP A 219 10.45 -20.09 1.75
N ARG A 220 9.70 -20.73 0.87
CA ARG A 220 8.51 -21.53 1.20
C ARG A 220 8.82 -22.75 2.09
N THR A 221 10.08 -23.21 2.14
CA THR A 221 10.47 -24.34 3.00
C THR A 221 10.38 -23.99 4.49
N THR A 222 10.37 -22.70 4.82
CA THR A 222 10.26 -22.18 6.20
C THR A 222 8.83 -22.15 6.74
N LEU A 223 7.81 -22.43 5.91
CA LEU A 223 6.40 -22.41 6.32
C LEU A 223 6.03 -23.54 7.30
N GLY A 224 6.74 -24.68 7.23
CA GLY A 224 6.35 -25.89 7.96
C GLY A 224 5.16 -26.61 7.31
N PRO A 225 4.38 -27.40 8.08
CA PRO A 225 3.21 -28.08 7.56
C PRO A 225 2.15 -27.11 7.01
N ILE A 226 1.64 -27.40 5.82
CA ILE A 226 0.56 -26.63 5.18
C ILE A 226 -0.74 -27.37 5.37
N PRO A 227 -1.79 -26.78 5.94
CA PRO A 227 -3.10 -27.40 6.09
C PRO A 227 -3.71 -27.79 4.72
N PRO A 228 -4.50 -28.87 4.63
CA PRO A 228 -5.01 -29.39 3.36
C PRO A 228 -5.97 -28.43 2.64
N ASN A 229 -6.60 -27.51 3.36
CA ASN A 229 -7.47 -26.48 2.82
C ASN A 229 -6.71 -25.24 2.32
N VAL A 230 -5.37 -25.19 2.44
CA VAL A 230 -4.54 -24.07 2.03
C VAL A 230 -3.72 -24.41 0.79
N HIS A 231 -3.84 -23.57 -0.24
CA HIS A 231 -2.93 -23.56 -1.37
C HIS A 231 -1.99 -22.35 -1.26
N VAL A 232 -0.70 -22.56 -1.55
CA VAL A 232 0.34 -21.52 -1.41
C VAL A 232 0.93 -21.16 -2.76
N GLU A 233 0.84 -19.89 -3.13
CA GLU A 233 1.49 -19.33 -4.31
C GLU A 233 2.56 -18.30 -3.93
N ALA A 234 3.55 -18.13 -4.79
CA ALA A 234 4.52 -17.06 -4.63
C ALA A 234 3.88 -15.70 -4.94
N TRP A 235 3.05 -15.65 -5.98
CA TRP A 235 2.39 -14.44 -6.45
C TRP A 235 1.20 -14.80 -7.37
N VAL A 236 0.15 -14.01 -7.29
CA VAL A 236 -1.01 -14.04 -8.19
C VAL A 236 -1.40 -12.61 -8.57
N ASP A 237 -2.13 -12.43 -9.66
CA ASP A 237 -2.79 -11.14 -9.88
C ASP A 237 -3.90 -10.99 -8.83
N GLN A 238 -3.73 -10.02 -7.93
CA GLN A 238 -4.67 -9.80 -6.83
C GLN A 238 -6.09 -9.53 -7.33
N ARG A 239 -6.26 -8.87 -8.48
CA ARG A 239 -7.57 -8.56 -9.06
C ARG A 239 -8.36 -9.81 -9.43
N ASP A 240 -7.67 -10.83 -9.94
CA ASP A 240 -8.30 -12.11 -10.28
C ASP A 240 -8.85 -12.79 -9.03
N VAL A 241 -8.04 -12.87 -7.97
CA VAL A 241 -8.42 -13.50 -6.70
C VAL A 241 -9.53 -12.72 -5.99
N LEU A 242 -9.45 -11.39 -5.94
CA LEU A 242 -10.46 -10.56 -5.30
C LEU A 242 -11.83 -10.66 -5.96
N ALA A 243 -11.89 -11.05 -7.23
CA ALA A 243 -13.15 -11.26 -7.95
C ALA A 243 -13.90 -12.52 -7.49
N GLU A 244 -13.21 -13.49 -6.89
CA GLU A 244 -13.77 -14.79 -6.47
C GLU A 244 -13.75 -15.00 -4.96
N ALA A 245 -12.96 -14.21 -4.23
CA ALA A 245 -12.82 -14.34 -2.78
C ALA A 245 -14.11 -13.97 -2.02
N ASP A 246 -14.26 -14.57 -0.85
CA ASP A 246 -15.29 -14.25 0.12
C ASP A 246 -14.81 -13.38 1.26
N LEU A 247 -13.52 -13.44 1.57
CA LEU A 247 -12.86 -12.72 2.63
C LEU A 247 -11.40 -12.47 2.27
N VAL A 248 -10.87 -11.33 2.68
CA VAL A 248 -9.43 -11.06 2.62
C VAL A 248 -8.86 -11.01 4.04
N VAL A 249 -7.83 -11.82 4.31
CA VAL A 249 -7.01 -11.73 5.51
C VAL A 249 -5.69 -11.10 5.13
N CYS A 250 -5.36 -9.92 5.68
CA CYS A 250 -4.17 -9.21 5.26
C CYS A 250 -3.53 -8.39 6.41
N HIS A 251 -2.34 -7.87 6.15
CA HIS A 251 -1.63 -6.99 7.07
C HIS A 251 -2.20 -5.56 7.16
N GLY A 252 -3.14 -5.19 6.28
CA GLY A 252 -3.69 -3.83 6.24
C GLY A 252 -2.90 -2.84 5.39
N GLY A 253 -1.94 -3.29 4.56
CA GLY A 253 -1.29 -2.41 3.58
C GLY A 253 -2.31 -1.82 2.60
N SER A 254 -2.18 -0.53 2.28
CA SER A 254 -3.17 0.25 1.54
C SER A 254 -3.61 -0.43 0.22
N GLY A 255 -2.67 -0.92 -0.60
CA GLY A 255 -3.01 -1.57 -1.87
C GLY A 255 -3.90 -2.80 -1.72
N THR A 256 -3.66 -3.64 -0.69
CA THR A 256 -4.48 -4.83 -0.45
C THR A 256 -5.80 -4.47 0.23
N ALA A 257 -5.77 -3.63 1.26
CA ALA A 257 -6.97 -3.29 2.02
C ALA A 257 -8.00 -2.54 1.16
N PHE A 258 -7.58 -1.50 0.46
CA PHE A 258 -8.49 -0.73 -0.40
C PHE A 258 -8.84 -1.48 -1.69
N GLY A 259 -7.95 -2.33 -2.22
CA GLY A 259 -8.29 -3.23 -3.33
C GLY A 259 -9.39 -4.24 -2.96
N ALA A 260 -9.35 -4.81 -1.75
CA ALA A 260 -10.40 -5.68 -1.24
C ALA A 260 -11.73 -4.91 -1.05
N LEU A 261 -11.68 -3.70 -0.49
CA LEU A 261 -12.86 -2.85 -0.33
C LEU A 261 -13.47 -2.44 -1.68
N ALA A 262 -12.64 -2.12 -2.68
CA ALA A 262 -13.10 -1.83 -4.04
C ALA A 262 -13.80 -3.04 -4.69
N ALA A 263 -13.39 -4.25 -4.34
CA ALA A 263 -14.07 -5.50 -4.74
C ALA A 263 -15.30 -5.83 -3.89
N GLY A 264 -15.63 -5.02 -2.87
CA GLY A 264 -16.76 -5.24 -1.97
C GLY A 264 -16.56 -6.40 -0.99
N LEU A 265 -15.31 -6.75 -0.68
CA LEU A 265 -14.94 -7.85 0.20
C LEU A 265 -14.70 -7.34 1.62
N PRO A 266 -15.22 -8.08 2.63
CA PRO A 266 -14.86 -7.82 4.01
C PRO A 266 -13.43 -8.26 4.32
N LEU A 267 -12.84 -7.69 5.39
CA LEU A 267 -11.45 -7.95 5.76
C LEU A 267 -11.30 -8.45 7.20
N VAL A 268 -10.27 -9.27 7.40
CA VAL A 268 -9.60 -9.44 8.70
C VAL A 268 -8.20 -8.85 8.56
N VAL A 269 -7.95 -7.78 9.29
CA VAL A 269 -6.65 -7.09 9.25
C VAL A 269 -5.81 -7.51 10.45
N VAL A 270 -4.59 -7.98 10.19
CA VAL A 270 -3.58 -8.34 11.20
C VAL A 270 -2.39 -7.39 10.99
N PRO A 271 -2.44 -6.17 11.53
CA PRO A 271 -1.43 -5.17 11.27
C PRO A 271 -0.08 -5.59 11.88
N LEU A 272 1.01 -5.27 11.19
CA LEU A 272 2.37 -5.63 11.62
C LEU A 272 3.21 -4.38 11.91
N PHE A 273 3.12 -3.35 11.07
CA PHE A 273 3.89 -2.10 11.20
C PHE A 273 3.28 -0.96 10.35
N ALA A 274 3.83 0.24 10.51
CA ALA A 274 3.55 1.45 9.72
C ALA A 274 2.06 1.88 9.73
N ASP A 275 1.51 2.23 8.56
CA ASP A 275 0.14 2.70 8.34
C ASP A 275 -0.93 1.59 8.45
N GLN A 276 -0.50 0.34 8.57
CA GLN A 276 -1.38 -0.83 8.62
C GLN A 276 -2.38 -0.76 9.79
N PHE A 277 -1.95 -0.20 10.93
CA PHE A 277 -2.82 0.02 12.09
C PHE A 277 -3.92 1.05 11.81
N ASP A 278 -3.59 2.13 11.11
CA ASP A 278 -4.58 3.16 10.76
C ASP A 278 -5.57 2.60 9.72
N ASN A 279 -5.07 1.89 8.72
CA ASN A 279 -5.91 1.23 7.72
C ASN A 279 -6.84 0.19 8.38
N GLY A 280 -6.31 -0.66 9.26
CA GLY A 280 -7.12 -1.63 10.01
C GLY A 280 -8.20 -0.96 10.85
N ARG A 281 -7.87 0.13 11.55
CA ARG A 281 -8.85 0.90 12.32
C ARG A 281 -9.96 1.46 11.42
N ARG A 282 -9.62 2.05 10.26
CA ARG A 282 -10.61 2.55 9.30
C ARG A 282 -11.55 1.45 8.81
N VAL A 283 -11.02 0.25 8.54
CA VAL A 283 -11.82 -0.93 8.15
C VAL A 283 -12.79 -1.32 9.26
N ALA A 284 -12.32 -1.39 10.51
CA ALA A 284 -13.12 -1.75 11.67
C ALA A 284 -14.20 -0.69 11.98
N ASP A 285 -13.85 0.60 12.00
CA ASP A 285 -14.75 1.72 12.23
C ASP A 285 -15.88 1.77 11.19
N ALA A 286 -15.57 1.43 9.94
CA ALA A 286 -16.56 1.31 8.86
C ALA A 286 -17.39 0.02 8.93
N SER A 287 -17.13 -0.85 9.90
CA SER A 287 -17.73 -2.18 10.00
C SER A 287 -17.61 -3.00 8.71
N ALA A 288 -16.52 -2.82 7.98
CA ALA A 288 -16.20 -3.57 6.76
C ALA A 288 -15.28 -4.77 7.06
N GLY A 289 -14.94 -4.99 8.31
CA GLY A 289 -14.08 -6.08 8.76
C GLY A 289 -13.70 -5.95 10.22
N LEU A 290 -12.75 -6.78 10.64
CA LEU A 290 -12.18 -6.77 11.99
C LEU A 290 -10.67 -6.55 11.92
N THR A 291 -10.13 -5.92 12.96
CA THR A 291 -8.68 -5.80 13.17
C THR A 291 -8.28 -6.65 14.36
N VAL A 292 -7.31 -7.54 14.14
CA VAL A 292 -6.75 -8.38 15.19
C VAL A 292 -5.45 -7.74 15.67
N GLU A 293 -5.53 -7.04 16.80
CA GLU A 293 -4.34 -6.55 17.49
C GLU A 293 -3.82 -7.65 18.41
N THR A 294 -2.55 -8.01 18.29
CA THR A 294 -1.94 -9.01 19.15
C THR A 294 -1.65 -8.46 20.54
N GLY A 295 -1.66 -9.33 21.56
CA GLY A 295 -1.40 -8.93 22.94
C GLY A 295 0.07 -8.58 23.25
N GLN A 296 0.99 -8.84 22.31
CA GLN A 296 2.42 -8.55 22.44
C GLN A 296 2.80 -7.45 21.46
N GLY A 297 2.71 -6.23 21.89
CA GLY A 297 3.16 -5.07 21.15
C GLY A 297 3.08 -3.85 22.05
N ASP A 298 4.04 -2.97 21.93
CA ASP A 298 3.93 -1.65 22.49
C ASP A 298 3.04 -0.81 21.59
N ALA A 299 1.86 -0.42 22.07
CA ALA A 299 0.94 0.46 21.36
C ALA A 299 1.62 1.78 20.91
N LEU A 300 2.72 2.16 21.58
CA LEU A 300 3.53 3.32 21.21
C LEU A 300 4.48 3.04 20.04
N SER A 301 4.90 1.79 19.81
CA SER A 301 5.87 1.46 18.75
C SER A 301 5.23 1.24 17.38
N ARG A 302 3.90 1.16 17.27
CA ARG A 302 3.19 0.79 16.05
C ARG A 302 3.79 -0.46 15.38
N ARG A 303 4.17 -1.43 16.20
CA ARG A 303 4.69 -2.73 15.77
C ARG A 303 4.03 -3.82 16.57
N GLN A 304 3.69 -4.86 15.85
CA GLN A 304 3.04 -6.02 16.42
C GLN A 304 3.90 -7.26 16.14
N VAL A 305 4.10 -8.06 17.18
CA VAL A 305 4.67 -9.40 17.06
C VAL A 305 3.49 -10.37 17.00
N VAL A 306 3.42 -11.12 15.91
CA VAL A 306 2.39 -12.15 15.72
C VAL A 306 3.00 -13.50 16.04
N GLY A 307 2.44 -14.17 17.01
CA GLY A 307 2.90 -15.47 17.51
C GLY A 307 1.79 -16.53 17.52
N ASP A 308 2.16 -17.75 17.84
CA ASP A 308 1.26 -18.92 17.85
C ASP A 308 0.02 -18.74 18.73
N GLU A 309 0.14 -17.94 19.78
CA GLU A 309 -0.95 -17.57 20.70
C GLU A 309 -2.03 -16.70 20.04
N ASP A 310 -1.72 -16.04 18.92
CA ASP A 310 -2.67 -15.19 18.21
C ASP A 310 -3.51 -15.99 17.18
N ALA A 311 -3.08 -17.19 16.83
CA ALA A 311 -3.79 -18.01 15.84
C ALA A 311 -5.28 -18.23 16.19
N PRO A 312 -5.69 -18.51 17.44
CA PRO A 312 -7.12 -18.63 17.79
C PRO A 312 -7.90 -17.33 17.57
N ARG A 313 -7.30 -16.17 17.85
CA ARG A 313 -7.96 -14.85 17.67
C ARG A 313 -8.16 -14.52 16.19
N ILE A 314 -7.17 -14.84 15.36
CA ILE A 314 -7.26 -14.70 13.89
C ILE A 314 -8.36 -15.64 13.37
N ALA A 315 -8.39 -16.89 13.83
CA ALA A 315 -9.39 -17.88 13.45
C ALA A 315 -10.82 -17.42 13.83
N GLU A 316 -11.03 -16.93 15.03
CA GLU A 316 -12.30 -16.38 15.52
C GLU A 316 -12.76 -15.16 14.70
N ALA A 317 -11.85 -14.25 14.38
CA ALA A 317 -12.15 -13.09 13.54
C ALA A 317 -12.62 -13.52 12.14
N ILE A 318 -11.98 -14.51 11.52
CA ILE A 318 -12.37 -15.07 10.22
C ILE A 318 -13.77 -15.65 10.29
N GLN A 319 -14.06 -16.51 11.26
CA GLN A 319 -15.39 -17.09 11.47
C GLN A 319 -16.45 -16.01 11.67
N THR A 320 -16.16 -15.02 12.51
CA THR A 320 -17.07 -13.91 12.80
C THR A 320 -17.41 -13.10 11.55
N VAL A 321 -16.39 -12.77 10.74
CA VAL A 321 -16.60 -11.97 9.52
C VAL A 321 -17.37 -12.78 8.46
N LEU A 322 -17.06 -14.05 8.27
CA LEU A 322 -17.77 -14.93 7.33
C LEU A 322 -19.23 -15.17 7.74
N ALA A 323 -19.49 -15.37 9.04
CA ALA A 323 -20.84 -15.63 9.56
C ALA A 323 -21.71 -14.37 9.60
N THR A 324 -21.13 -13.17 9.61
CA THR A 324 -21.86 -11.92 9.83
C THR A 324 -22.01 -11.13 8.52
N THR A 325 -23.15 -11.28 7.87
CA THR A 325 -23.42 -10.68 6.54
C THR A 325 -23.31 -9.14 6.48
N SER A 326 -23.39 -8.45 7.63
CA SER A 326 -23.27 -6.98 7.69
C SER A 326 -21.89 -6.49 7.26
N PHE A 327 -20.81 -7.21 7.53
CA PHE A 327 -19.46 -6.83 7.10
C PHE A 327 -19.38 -6.73 5.57
N ARG A 328 -19.87 -7.76 4.86
CA ARG A 328 -19.92 -7.76 3.40
C ARG A 328 -20.82 -6.66 2.85
N ARG A 329 -21.96 -6.39 3.50
CA ARG A 329 -22.86 -5.30 3.08
C ARG A 329 -22.17 -3.94 3.19
N HIS A 330 -21.42 -3.68 4.28
CA HIS A 330 -20.68 -2.44 4.44
C HIS A 330 -19.51 -2.33 3.45
N ALA A 331 -18.74 -3.40 3.23
CA ALA A 331 -17.71 -3.42 2.20
C ALA A 331 -18.26 -3.12 0.80
N ARG A 332 -19.41 -3.70 0.42
CA ARG A 332 -20.09 -3.38 -0.85
C ARG A 332 -20.57 -1.94 -0.95
N ARG A 333 -20.97 -1.31 0.17
CA ARG A 333 -21.32 0.11 0.16
C ARG A 333 -20.09 0.98 -0.11
N ILE A 334 -18.96 0.63 0.48
CA ILE A 334 -17.68 1.32 0.22
C ILE A 334 -17.26 1.12 -1.25
N ALA A 335 -17.37 -0.10 -1.77
CA ALA A 335 -17.11 -0.38 -3.18
C ALA A 335 -17.96 0.49 -4.13
N ALA A 336 -19.25 0.64 -3.82
CA ALA A 336 -20.14 1.50 -4.59
C ALA A 336 -19.76 2.98 -4.51
N GLU A 337 -19.29 3.46 -3.35
CA GLU A 337 -18.77 4.82 -3.19
C GLU A 337 -17.51 5.01 -4.05
N MET A 338 -16.57 4.06 -4.02
CA MET A 338 -15.35 4.13 -4.85
C MET A 338 -15.69 4.11 -6.35
N ALA A 339 -16.57 3.22 -6.78
CA ALA A 339 -16.98 3.12 -8.18
C ALA A 339 -17.78 4.32 -8.71
N ALA A 340 -18.33 5.15 -7.82
CA ALA A 340 -19.04 6.36 -8.18
C ALA A 340 -18.11 7.56 -8.49
N THR A 341 -16.82 7.45 -8.24
CA THR A 341 -15.84 8.47 -8.61
C THR A 341 -15.52 8.40 -10.11
N PRO A 342 -14.94 9.45 -10.71
CA PRO A 342 -14.45 9.40 -12.10
C PRO A 342 -13.42 8.28 -12.31
N THR A 343 -13.23 7.86 -13.54
CA THR A 343 -12.12 6.94 -13.87
C THR A 343 -10.78 7.66 -13.78
N VAL A 344 -9.70 6.89 -13.68
CA VAL A 344 -8.34 7.47 -13.71
C VAL A 344 -8.09 8.24 -15.01
N ASP A 345 -8.62 7.77 -16.14
CA ASP A 345 -8.47 8.44 -17.45
C ASP A 345 -9.19 9.80 -17.46
N ASP A 346 -10.42 9.88 -16.94
CA ASP A 346 -11.17 11.14 -16.84
C ASP A 346 -10.43 12.18 -15.96
N VAL A 347 -9.82 11.71 -14.87
CA VAL A 347 -9.05 12.59 -13.97
C VAL A 347 -7.76 13.07 -14.63
N LEU A 348 -7.05 12.19 -15.33
CA LEU A 348 -5.83 12.56 -16.05
C LEU A 348 -6.12 13.62 -17.13
N ASP A 349 -7.19 13.47 -17.89
CA ASP A 349 -7.61 14.47 -18.87
C ASP A 349 -7.88 15.82 -18.20
N THR A 350 -8.54 15.83 -17.06
CA THR A 350 -8.81 17.05 -16.28
C THR A 350 -7.51 17.70 -15.78
N VAL A 351 -6.59 16.91 -15.21
CA VAL A 351 -5.30 17.40 -14.71
C VAL A 351 -4.40 17.90 -15.86
N LEU A 352 -4.38 17.21 -16.99
CA LEU A 352 -3.60 17.59 -18.18
C LEU A 352 -4.12 18.86 -18.84
N LEU A 353 -5.44 19.04 -18.86
CA LEU A 353 -6.08 20.20 -19.51
C LEU A 353 -6.11 21.44 -18.61
N GLY A 354 -5.58 21.36 -17.38
CA GLY A 354 -5.54 22.50 -16.45
C GLY A 354 -6.92 22.89 -15.88
N GLY A 355 -7.87 21.99 -15.92
CA GLY A 355 -9.27 22.18 -15.54
C GLY A 355 -9.58 21.74 -14.11
N VAL A 356 -8.74 22.05 -13.13
CA VAL A 356 -9.13 22.00 -11.71
C VAL A 356 -9.38 23.44 -11.28
N ASP A 357 -10.61 23.95 -11.57
CA ASP A 357 -11.13 25.19 -11.02
C ASP A 357 -11.43 25.06 -9.52
#